data_1b636bfeb904d577af4d28e37bc7c2fd
#
_entry.id   1b636bfeb904d577af4d28e37bc7c2fd
#
_cell.length_a   1.000
_cell.length_b   1.000
_cell.length_c   1.000
_cell.angle_alpha   90.00
_cell.angle_beta   90.00
_cell.angle_gamma   90.00
#
_symmetry.space_group_name_H-M   'P 1'
#
loop_
_entity.id
_entity.type
_entity.pdbx_description
1 polymer ?
#
loop_
_entity_poly.entity_id
_entity_poly.type
_entity_poly.pdbx_seq_one_letter_code
_entity_poly.pdbx_strand_id
1 'polypeptide(L)'
;GSHIHRVQQIAEAAVDAGRVVATLGRSMVNNVRMARDLGLITLPDKCFVDIEDIDDYPPEKVCVISTGSQGEPMAALSLLARGDSKFVKVGPRDTVIFSSHAIPGNESNVNRVIDGLLRAGADVVHSGIADVHATGHAQAEDLKMYLSITEPEWFVPIHGEYHHMVANARHAQTMGVPESRVVLCEDGDVITITDDGIERTDRVPAGMLYVDGIVGDVGQGVLRDRRVLAEEGVVVVVVTVDVGAAEVLVGPEIITRGWVYAPEAEDLIGEACDAVSAAVERALENGTRDVDALEKEVRRAAGKFVSERTKRRPMIVPVVMEA
;
A
#
# COMPACT_ATOMS: atom_id res chain seq x y z
N GLY A 1 -10.03 7.05 13.32
CA GLY A 1 -10.33 8.46 13.62
C GLY A 1 -11.70 8.94 13.17
N SER A 2 -12.46 8.17 12.37
CA SER A 2 -13.76 8.60 11.82
C SER A 2 -14.99 8.19 12.66
N HIS A 3 -14.83 7.26 13.59
CA HIS A 3 -15.95 6.78 14.40
C HIS A 3 -16.15 7.68 15.64
N ILE A 4 -16.89 8.77 15.48
CA ILE A 4 -17.07 9.80 16.52
C ILE A 4 -17.77 9.27 17.77
N HIS A 5 -18.81 8.42 17.65
CA HIS A 5 -19.45 7.82 18.80
C HIS A 5 -18.50 7.00 19.70
N ARG A 6 -17.52 6.30 19.08
CA ARG A 6 -16.49 5.60 19.87
C ARG A 6 -15.57 6.57 20.58
N VAL A 7 -15.20 7.69 19.92
CA VAL A 7 -14.41 8.73 20.57
C VAL A 7 -15.14 9.30 21.76
N GLN A 8 -16.46 9.57 21.64
CA GLN A 8 -17.30 10.00 22.76
C GLN A 8 -17.25 8.99 23.91
N GLN A 9 -17.51 7.70 23.64
CA GLN A 9 -17.51 6.64 24.65
C GLN A 9 -16.15 6.49 25.35
N ILE A 10 -15.04 6.54 24.59
CA ILE A 10 -13.70 6.48 25.17
C ILE A 10 -13.43 7.69 26.06
N ALA A 11 -13.83 8.88 25.61
CA ALA A 11 -13.63 10.11 26.36
C ALA A 11 -14.49 10.13 27.64
N GLU A 12 -15.74 9.66 27.59
CA GLU A 12 -16.61 9.47 28.78
C GLU A 12 -15.96 8.52 29.78
N ALA A 13 -15.53 7.33 29.34
CA ALA A 13 -14.86 6.38 30.21
C ALA A 13 -13.57 6.93 30.84
N ALA A 14 -12.80 7.74 30.09
CA ALA A 14 -11.61 8.38 30.63
C ALA A 14 -11.96 9.42 31.69
N VAL A 15 -12.98 10.25 31.45
CA VAL A 15 -13.45 11.26 32.41
C VAL A 15 -14.01 10.62 33.67
N ASP A 16 -14.79 9.55 33.55
CA ASP A 16 -15.33 8.78 34.68
C ASP A 16 -14.19 8.16 35.52
N ALA A 17 -13.10 7.79 34.88
CA ALA A 17 -11.86 7.36 35.56
C ALA A 17 -11.01 8.52 36.12
N GLY A 18 -11.52 9.75 36.04
CA GLY A 18 -10.86 10.97 36.53
C GLY A 18 -9.63 11.37 35.72
N ARG A 19 -9.68 11.15 34.40
CA ARG A 19 -8.62 11.49 33.45
C ARG A 19 -9.04 12.68 32.57
N VAL A 20 -8.08 13.46 32.14
CA VAL A 20 -8.23 14.40 31.01
C VAL A 20 -7.97 13.68 29.70
N VAL A 21 -8.54 14.18 28.62
CA VAL A 21 -8.44 13.58 27.29
C VAL A 21 -7.63 14.49 26.39
N ALA A 22 -6.59 13.96 25.77
CA ALA A 22 -5.85 14.63 24.72
C ALA A 22 -5.98 13.87 23.39
N THR A 23 -5.85 14.56 22.28
CA THR A 23 -5.92 13.95 20.95
C THR A 23 -4.59 14.09 20.23
N LEU A 24 -4.14 13.00 19.58
CA LEU A 24 -2.86 12.95 18.87
C LEU A 24 -3.07 12.47 17.41
N GLY A 25 -2.48 13.23 16.50
CA GLY A 25 -2.59 13.03 15.05
C GLY A 25 -3.55 14.02 14.40
N ARG A 26 -3.11 14.59 13.29
CA ARG A 26 -3.78 15.71 12.60
C ARG A 26 -5.27 15.47 12.32
N SER A 27 -5.62 14.30 11.79
CA SER A 27 -7.02 13.96 11.50
C SER A 27 -7.84 13.75 12.77
N MET A 28 -7.27 13.20 13.85
CA MET A 28 -7.96 13.04 15.12
C MET A 28 -8.31 14.41 15.73
N VAL A 29 -7.34 15.30 15.83
CA VAL A 29 -7.53 16.66 16.33
C VAL A 29 -8.64 17.38 15.57
N ASN A 30 -8.59 17.37 14.23
CA ASN A 30 -9.58 18.03 13.40
C ASN A 30 -10.98 17.43 13.53
N ASN A 31 -11.09 16.10 13.53
CA ASN A 31 -12.37 15.41 13.62
C ASN A 31 -13.03 15.61 15.00
N VAL A 32 -12.25 15.55 16.07
CA VAL A 32 -12.76 15.75 17.44
C VAL A 32 -13.21 17.21 17.62
N ARG A 33 -12.45 18.18 17.13
CA ARG A 33 -12.85 19.59 17.16
C ARG A 33 -14.17 19.79 16.41
N MET A 34 -14.26 19.33 15.16
CA MET A 34 -15.49 19.43 14.36
C MET A 34 -16.68 18.75 15.04
N ALA A 35 -16.49 17.56 15.61
CA ALA A 35 -17.54 16.83 16.31
C ALA A 35 -18.03 17.57 17.57
N ARG A 36 -17.16 18.27 18.27
CA ARG A 36 -17.52 19.14 19.39
C ARG A 36 -18.31 20.36 18.92
N ASP A 37 -17.84 21.04 17.87
CA ASP A 37 -18.52 22.19 17.28
C ASP A 37 -19.95 21.84 16.80
N LEU A 38 -20.13 20.62 16.32
CA LEU A 38 -21.44 20.07 15.88
C LEU A 38 -22.28 19.50 17.04
N GLY A 39 -21.78 19.49 18.28
CA GLY A 39 -22.48 18.94 19.42
C GLY A 39 -22.59 17.40 19.44
N LEU A 40 -21.77 16.71 18.62
CA LEU A 40 -21.73 15.23 18.58
C LEU A 40 -20.86 14.65 19.71
N ILE A 41 -19.97 15.44 20.26
CA ILE A 41 -19.24 15.15 21.49
C ILE A 41 -19.72 16.14 22.55
N THR A 42 -20.35 15.61 23.58
CA THR A 42 -21.09 16.42 24.57
C THR A 42 -20.36 16.62 25.89
N LEU A 43 -19.11 16.13 25.98
CA LEU A 43 -18.28 16.32 27.18
C LEU A 43 -17.86 17.78 27.33
N PRO A 44 -17.77 18.29 28.59
CA PRO A 44 -17.34 19.63 28.86
C PRO A 44 -15.91 19.93 28.33
N ASP A 45 -15.67 21.15 27.87
CA ASP A 45 -14.38 21.58 27.31
C ASP A 45 -13.21 21.33 28.24
N LYS A 46 -13.38 21.54 29.55
CA LYS A 46 -12.36 21.29 30.56
C LYS A 46 -11.86 19.85 30.64
N CYS A 47 -12.56 18.90 30.03
CA CYS A 47 -12.16 17.49 29.98
C CYS A 47 -11.13 17.24 28.86
N PHE A 48 -11.01 18.15 27.90
CA PHE A 48 -10.07 18.08 26.80
C PHE A 48 -8.90 19.03 27.04
N VAL A 49 -7.70 18.53 26.79
CA VAL A 49 -6.46 19.30 26.92
C VAL A 49 -5.67 19.19 25.62
N ASP A 50 -4.89 20.21 25.31
CA ASP A 50 -3.99 20.15 24.17
C ASP A 50 -2.87 19.16 24.45
N ILE A 51 -2.43 18.46 23.41
CA ILE A 51 -1.38 17.43 23.54
C ILE A 51 -0.05 18.04 24.02
N GLU A 52 0.16 19.33 23.82
CA GLU A 52 1.33 20.08 24.25
C GLU A 52 1.32 20.35 25.75
N ASP A 53 0.16 20.33 26.40
CA ASP A 53 -0.04 20.66 27.81
C ASP A 53 -0.21 19.41 28.70
N ILE A 54 -0.06 18.19 28.14
CA ILE A 54 -0.29 16.95 28.90
C ILE A 54 0.72 16.76 30.05
N ASP A 55 1.91 17.33 29.93
CA ASP A 55 2.96 17.27 30.97
C ASP A 55 2.58 18.06 32.25
N ASP A 56 1.57 18.91 32.16
CA ASP A 56 1.00 19.62 33.32
C ASP A 56 0.13 18.71 34.21
N TYR A 57 -0.18 17.50 33.74
CA TYR A 57 -1.01 16.50 34.40
C TYR A 57 -0.20 15.28 34.85
N PRO A 58 -0.51 14.66 36.01
CA PRO A 58 0.06 13.38 36.33
C PRO A 58 -0.22 12.35 35.24
N PRO A 59 0.76 11.53 34.78
CA PRO A 59 0.58 10.59 33.68
C PRO A 59 -0.63 9.65 33.84
N GLU A 60 -0.91 9.21 35.07
CA GLU A 60 -2.07 8.37 35.40
C GLU A 60 -3.43 9.09 35.25
N LYS A 61 -3.41 10.40 35.06
CA LYS A 61 -4.59 11.24 34.84
C LYS A 61 -4.78 11.63 33.39
N VAL A 62 -3.99 11.10 32.47
CA VAL A 62 -4.06 11.41 31.04
C VAL A 62 -4.60 10.20 30.27
N CYS A 63 -5.47 10.48 29.31
CA CYS A 63 -5.90 9.55 28.26
C CYS A 63 -5.63 10.18 26.89
N VAL A 64 -4.84 9.54 26.05
CA VAL A 64 -4.51 10.04 24.70
C VAL A 64 -5.26 9.22 23.65
N ILE A 65 -6.10 9.85 22.85
CA ILE A 65 -6.77 9.22 21.69
C ILE A 65 -5.96 9.52 20.43
N SER A 66 -5.42 8.48 19.81
CA SER A 66 -4.46 8.60 18.70
C SER A 66 -4.96 7.98 17.40
N THR A 67 -4.39 8.44 16.29
CA THR A 67 -4.50 7.80 14.97
C THR A 67 -3.37 6.81 14.72
N GLY A 68 -3.50 5.97 13.67
CA GLY A 68 -2.42 5.09 13.22
C GLY A 68 -2.61 3.62 13.59
N SER A 69 -3.85 3.21 13.87
CA SER A 69 -4.17 1.82 14.22
C SER A 69 -3.94 0.82 13.07
N GLN A 70 -3.69 1.28 11.84
CA GLN A 70 -3.37 0.46 10.67
C GLN A 70 -1.85 0.36 10.41
N GLY A 71 -1.03 0.96 11.26
CA GLY A 71 0.43 0.88 11.15
C GLY A 71 1.03 1.73 10.03
N GLU A 72 0.34 2.79 9.60
CA GLU A 72 0.87 3.71 8.60
C GLU A 72 2.16 4.37 9.15
N PRO A 73 3.24 4.42 8.36
CA PRO A 73 4.58 4.78 8.87
C PRO A 73 4.68 6.16 9.53
N MET A 74 3.90 7.13 9.04
CA MET A 74 3.89 8.52 9.53
C MET A 74 2.73 8.83 10.48
N ALA A 75 1.93 7.84 10.83
CA ALA A 75 0.84 8.01 11.77
C ALA A 75 1.34 8.13 13.22
N ALA A 76 0.57 8.82 14.05
CA ALA A 76 0.96 9.15 15.41
C ALA A 76 1.34 7.90 16.23
N LEU A 77 0.56 6.82 16.16
CA LEU A 77 0.84 5.59 16.89
C LEU A 77 2.11 4.89 16.42
N SER A 78 2.43 4.95 15.12
CA SER A 78 3.68 4.40 14.59
C SER A 78 4.91 5.20 15.05
N LEU A 79 4.77 6.51 15.21
CA LEU A 79 5.81 7.36 15.79
C LEU A 79 6.00 7.07 17.29
N LEU A 80 4.90 6.88 18.03
CA LEU A 80 4.95 6.46 19.43
C LEU A 80 5.69 5.11 19.59
N ALA A 81 5.35 4.12 18.77
CA ALA A 81 5.97 2.79 18.82
C ALA A 81 7.47 2.78 18.51
N ARG A 82 7.97 3.77 17.74
CA ARG A 82 9.39 3.94 17.45
C ARG A 82 10.13 4.88 18.42
N GLY A 83 9.41 5.55 19.33
CA GLY A 83 9.97 6.58 20.19
C GLY A 83 10.24 7.93 19.51
N ASP A 84 9.73 8.13 18.29
CA ASP A 84 9.92 9.33 17.47
C ASP A 84 8.89 10.43 17.76
N SER A 85 7.93 10.19 18.65
CA SER A 85 6.92 11.19 19.02
C SER A 85 7.54 12.34 19.82
N LYS A 86 7.14 13.56 19.46
CA LYS A 86 7.59 14.78 20.14
C LYS A 86 6.80 15.09 21.42
N PHE A 87 5.59 14.56 21.54
CA PHE A 87 4.63 14.95 22.57
C PHE A 87 4.49 13.89 23.67
N VAL A 88 4.52 12.61 23.30
CA VAL A 88 4.27 11.51 24.24
C VAL A 88 5.38 10.48 24.09
N LYS A 89 5.87 9.97 25.21
CA LYS A 89 6.75 8.79 25.25
C LYS A 89 6.02 7.66 25.97
N VAL A 90 5.87 6.54 25.27
CA VAL A 90 5.25 5.34 25.82
C VAL A 90 6.27 4.51 26.59
N GLY A 91 5.87 3.96 27.73
CA GLY A 91 6.77 3.20 28.62
C GLY A 91 6.03 2.19 29.52
N PRO A 92 6.74 1.61 30.52
CA PRO A 92 6.27 0.45 31.30
C PRO A 92 5.03 0.67 32.19
N ARG A 93 4.55 1.89 32.31
CA ARG A 93 3.34 2.22 33.10
C ARG A 93 2.15 2.58 32.23
N ASP A 94 2.33 2.46 30.91
CA ASP A 94 1.30 2.84 29.95
C ASP A 94 0.57 1.61 29.42
N THR A 95 -0.72 1.75 29.18
CA THR A 95 -1.54 0.76 28.47
C THR A 95 -1.99 1.36 27.16
N VAL A 96 -1.74 0.66 26.06
CA VAL A 96 -2.19 1.06 24.71
C VAL A 96 -3.28 0.12 24.24
N ILE A 97 -4.46 0.66 23.96
CA ILE A 97 -5.63 -0.10 23.54
C ILE A 97 -5.89 0.11 22.04
N PHE A 98 -5.82 -0.95 21.25
CA PHE A 98 -6.19 -0.96 19.84
C PHE A 98 -7.69 -1.20 19.69
N SER A 99 -8.49 -0.12 19.69
CA SER A 99 -9.93 -0.20 19.39
C SER A 99 -10.15 -0.21 17.88
N SER A 100 -9.58 -1.21 17.20
CA SER A 100 -9.63 -1.40 15.75
C SER A 100 -9.28 -2.84 15.38
N HIS A 101 -9.71 -3.27 14.18
CA HIS A 101 -9.16 -4.45 13.52
C HIS A 101 -8.16 -4.03 12.44
N ALA A 102 -7.17 -4.86 12.19
CA ALA A 102 -6.33 -4.69 11.00
C ALA A 102 -7.19 -4.86 9.73
N ILE A 103 -7.01 -3.95 8.78
CA ILE A 103 -7.55 -4.14 7.44
C ILE A 103 -6.77 -5.29 6.78
N PRO A 104 -7.42 -6.22 6.06
CA PRO A 104 -6.71 -7.29 5.36
C PRO A 104 -5.52 -6.78 4.54
N GLY A 105 -4.34 -7.35 4.76
CA GLY A 105 -3.07 -6.91 4.17
C GLY A 105 -2.24 -5.94 5.02
N ASN A 106 -2.80 -5.36 6.08
CA ASN A 106 -2.07 -4.46 7.00
C ASN A 106 -1.58 -5.15 8.28
N GLU A 107 -1.81 -6.44 8.44
CA GLU A 107 -1.50 -7.20 9.65
C GLU A 107 -0.03 -7.06 10.06
N SER A 108 0.89 -7.16 9.10
CA SER A 108 2.33 -7.01 9.37
C SER A 108 2.71 -5.62 9.87
N ASN A 109 2.06 -4.57 9.38
CA ASN A 109 2.30 -3.21 9.82
C ASN A 109 1.74 -2.98 11.22
N VAL A 110 0.53 -3.48 11.50
CA VAL A 110 -0.10 -3.40 12.82
C VAL A 110 0.73 -4.18 13.85
N ASN A 111 1.17 -5.41 13.53
CA ASN A 111 2.03 -6.20 14.40
C ASN A 111 3.36 -5.49 14.70
N ARG A 112 3.96 -4.83 13.71
CA ARG A 112 5.19 -4.04 13.93
C ARG A 112 4.99 -2.91 14.94
N VAL A 113 3.83 -2.26 14.92
CA VAL A 113 3.50 -1.21 15.88
C VAL A 113 3.29 -1.82 17.29
N ILE A 114 2.52 -2.91 17.39
CA ILE A 114 2.33 -3.64 18.66
C ILE A 114 3.68 -4.05 19.25
N ASP A 115 4.54 -4.66 18.45
CA ASP A 115 5.89 -5.07 18.87
C ASP A 115 6.73 -3.89 19.36
N GLY A 116 6.64 -2.74 18.68
CA GLY A 116 7.35 -1.54 19.08
C GLY A 116 6.90 -1.02 20.44
N LEU A 117 5.59 -0.99 20.70
CA LEU A 117 5.01 -0.58 21.97
C LEU A 117 5.38 -1.55 23.11
N LEU A 118 5.33 -2.85 22.85
CA LEU A 118 5.76 -3.87 23.83
C LEU A 118 7.27 -3.76 24.15
N ARG A 119 8.13 -3.47 23.13
CA ARG A 119 9.55 -3.21 23.37
C ARG A 119 9.80 -1.95 24.19
N ALA A 120 8.93 -0.94 24.08
CA ALA A 120 8.95 0.24 24.93
C ALA A 120 8.50 -0.07 26.38
N GLY A 121 7.96 -1.26 26.62
CA GLY A 121 7.52 -1.74 27.94
C GLY A 121 6.04 -1.54 28.21
N ALA A 122 5.27 -0.98 27.29
CA ALA A 122 3.84 -0.77 27.48
C ALA A 122 3.05 -2.08 27.50
N ASP A 123 1.94 -2.07 28.21
CA ASP A 123 0.91 -3.09 28.08
C ASP A 123 0.06 -2.81 26.84
N VAL A 124 -0.18 -3.83 25.99
CA VAL A 124 -0.90 -3.65 24.73
C VAL A 124 -2.12 -4.55 24.69
N VAL A 125 -3.30 -3.94 24.60
CA VAL A 125 -4.59 -4.61 24.52
C VAL A 125 -5.18 -4.46 23.12
N HIS A 126 -5.54 -5.54 22.48
CA HIS A 126 -6.14 -5.57 21.14
C HIS A 126 -7.24 -6.62 21.04
N SER A 127 -7.99 -6.64 19.96
CA SER A 127 -9.16 -7.52 19.75
C SER A 127 -8.87 -9.03 19.82
N GLY A 128 -7.60 -9.43 19.74
CA GLY A 128 -7.19 -10.82 19.95
C GLY A 128 -7.12 -11.26 21.42
N ILE A 129 -7.17 -10.31 22.37
CA ILE A 129 -7.05 -10.55 23.80
C ILE A 129 -8.27 -10.05 24.59
N ALA A 130 -8.98 -9.04 24.10
CA ALA A 130 -10.15 -8.49 24.79
C ALA A 130 -11.13 -7.85 23.79
N ASP A 131 -12.39 -7.73 24.20
CA ASP A 131 -13.45 -7.08 23.42
C ASP A 131 -13.31 -5.55 23.45
N VAL A 132 -12.34 -5.04 22.72
CA VAL A 132 -12.00 -3.60 22.65
C VAL A 132 -12.50 -2.92 21.38
N HIS A 133 -13.15 -3.67 20.48
CA HIS A 133 -13.61 -3.16 19.21
C HIS A 133 -14.93 -3.81 18.77
N ALA A 134 -15.88 -2.98 18.39
CA ALA A 134 -17.06 -3.38 17.64
C ALA A 134 -16.97 -2.85 16.20
N THR A 135 -17.25 -3.72 15.22
CA THR A 135 -17.28 -3.30 13.82
C THR A 135 -18.47 -2.37 13.56
N GLY A 136 -18.28 -1.39 12.69
CA GLY A 136 -19.38 -0.57 12.15
C GLY A 136 -20.02 -1.17 10.89
N HIS A 137 -19.46 -2.25 10.35
CA HIS A 137 -20.01 -2.94 9.19
C HIS A 137 -21.17 -3.85 9.61
N ALA A 138 -22.26 -3.82 8.81
CA ALA A 138 -23.40 -4.69 8.98
C ALA A 138 -23.01 -6.17 8.78
N GLN A 139 -23.60 -7.04 9.58
CA GLN A 139 -23.52 -8.49 9.40
C GLN A 139 -24.61 -8.99 8.43
N ALA A 140 -24.55 -10.25 8.04
CA ALA A 140 -25.48 -10.83 7.07
C ALA A 140 -26.96 -10.64 7.47
N GLU A 141 -27.28 -10.81 8.75
CA GLU A 141 -28.66 -10.66 9.22
C GLU A 141 -29.10 -9.18 9.28
N ASP A 142 -28.20 -8.26 9.55
CA ASP A 142 -28.48 -6.81 9.47
C ASP A 142 -28.79 -6.40 8.02
N LEU A 143 -28.05 -6.93 7.05
CA LEU A 143 -28.27 -6.69 5.62
C LEU A 143 -29.63 -7.25 5.19
N LYS A 144 -29.98 -8.45 5.62
CA LYS A 144 -31.28 -9.06 5.33
C LYS A 144 -32.43 -8.27 5.97
N MET A 145 -32.26 -7.81 7.20
CA MET A 145 -33.24 -6.96 7.88
C MET A 145 -33.44 -5.65 7.10
N TYR A 146 -32.37 -5.02 6.66
CA TYR A 146 -32.45 -3.80 5.86
C TYR A 146 -33.17 -4.04 4.53
N LEU A 147 -32.87 -5.13 3.83
CA LEU A 147 -33.57 -5.54 2.62
C LEU A 147 -35.05 -5.80 2.84
N SER A 148 -35.40 -6.44 3.97
CA SER A 148 -36.80 -6.68 4.34
C SER A 148 -37.59 -5.40 4.66
N ILE A 149 -36.91 -4.36 5.19
CA ILE A 149 -37.54 -3.07 5.49
C ILE A 149 -37.72 -2.24 4.22
N THR A 150 -36.73 -2.27 3.31
CA THR A 150 -36.73 -1.43 2.10
C THR A 150 -37.46 -2.06 0.92
N GLU A 151 -37.61 -3.39 0.91
CA GLU A 151 -38.27 -4.15 -0.15
C GLU A 151 -37.88 -3.67 -1.57
N PRO A 152 -36.58 -3.61 -1.91
CA PRO A 152 -36.13 -3.00 -3.15
C PRO A 152 -36.56 -3.82 -4.37
N GLU A 153 -37.04 -3.15 -5.40
CA GLU A 153 -37.32 -3.80 -6.69
C GLU A 153 -36.07 -4.27 -7.40
N TRP A 154 -35.00 -3.47 -7.30
CA TRP A 154 -33.70 -3.71 -7.90
C TRP A 154 -32.61 -3.64 -6.85
N PHE A 155 -31.54 -4.39 -7.07
CA PHE A 155 -30.43 -4.43 -6.15
C PHE A 155 -29.09 -4.28 -6.88
N VAL A 156 -28.29 -3.28 -6.49
CA VAL A 156 -26.96 -3.02 -7.01
C VAL A 156 -25.98 -2.99 -5.83
N PRO A 157 -25.27 -4.09 -5.55
CA PRO A 157 -24.25 -4.10 -4.49
C PRO A 157 -23.05 -3.27 -4.94
N ILE A 158 -22.55 -2.43 -4.05
CA ILE A 158 -21.37 -1.57 -4.26
C ILE A 158 -20.44 -1.66 -3.06
N HIS A 159 -19.23 -1.15 -3.22
CA HIS A 159 -18.23 -1.04 -2.16
C HIS A 159 -17.76 -2.37 -1.60
N GLY A 160 -16.87 -3.00 -2.33
CA GLY A 160 -16.23 -4.26 -1.94
C GLY A 160 -15.56 -4.92 -3.14
N GLU A 161 -14.86 -6.00 -2.90
CA GLU A 161 -14.36 -6.82 -3.98
C GLU A 161 -15.51 -7.62 -4.61
N TYR A 162 -15.30 -8.12 -5.82
CA TYR A 162 -16.36 -8.80 -6.59
C TYR A 162 -17.03 -9.93 -5.82
N HIS A 163 -16.27 -10.73 -5.05
CA HIS A 163 -16.84 -11.82 -4.24
C HIS A 163 -17.74 -11.32 -3.09
N HIS A 164 -17.45 -10.14 -2.53
CA HIS A 164 -18.31 -9.51 -1.53
C HIS A 164 -19.64 -9.06 -2.15
N MET A 165 -19.58 -8.49 -3.37
CA MET A 165 -20.79 -8.09 -4.11
C MET A 165 -21.65 -9.28 -4.48
N VAL A 166 -21.03 -10.39 -4.92
CA VAL A 166 -21.74 -11.65 -5.17
C VAL A 166 -22.40 -12.21 -3.92
N ALA A 167 -21.71 -12.19 -2.78
CA ALA A 167 -22.28 -12.66 -1.51
C ALA A 167 -23.49 -11.79 -1.09
N ASN A 168 -23.37 -10.47 -1.22
CA ASN A 168 -24.47 -9.55 -0.89
C ASN A 168 -25.66 -9.70 -1.86
N ALA A 169 -25.40 -9.91 -3.15
CA ALA A 169 -26.42 -10.23 -4.14
C ALA A 169 -27.23 -11.49 -3.76
N ARG A 170 -26.56 -12.53 -3.27
CA ARG A 170 -27.23 -13.75 -2.77
C ARG A 170 -28.13 -13.48 -1.57
N HIS A 171 -27.74 -12.56 -0.67
CA HIS A 171 -28.63 -12.13 0.41
C HIS A 171 -29.88 -11.45 -0.15
N ALA A 172 -29.76 -10.55 -1.13
CA ALA A 172 -30.90 -9.91 -1.77
C ALA A 172 -31.83 -10.94 -2.43
N GLN A 173 -31.30 -11.91 -3.14
CA GLN A 173 -32.06 -13.00 -3.75
C GLN A 173 -32.81 -13.85 -2.69
N THR A 174 -32.15 -14.16 -1.58
CA THR A 174 -32.78 -14.88 -0.45
C THR A 174 -33.94 -14.09 0.16
N MET A 175 -33.86 -12.76 0.10
CA MET A 175 -34.90 -11.85 0.59
C MET A 175 -35.98 -11.53 -0.46
N GLY A 176 -35.94 -12.18 -1.64
CA GLY A 176 -37.01 -12.13 -2.63
C GLY A 176 -36.72 -11.24 -3.85
N VAL A 177 -35.54 -10.61 -3.95
CA VAL A 177 -35.16 -9.88 -5.17
C VAL A 177 -34.84 -10.88 -6.28
N PRO A 178 -35.53 -10.85 -7.42
CA PRO A 178 -35.27 -11.76 -8.55
C PRO A 178 -33.84 -11.60 -9.08
N GLU A 179 -33.21 -12.70 -9.51
CA GLU A 179 -31.87 -12.67 -10.09
C GLU A 179 -31.74 -11.68 -11.23
N SER A 180 -32.77 -11.59 -12.08
CA SER A 180 -32.84 -10.65 -13.20
C SER A 180 -32.87 -9.16 -12.79
N ARG A 181 -33.09 -8.87 -11.52
CA ARG A 181 -33.13 -7.52 -10.96
C ARG A 181 -31.92 -7.22 -10.04
N VAL A 182 -30.91 -8.09 -10.07
CA VAL A 182 -29.62 -7.87 -9.39
C VAL A 182 -28.58 -7.49 -10.43
N VAL A 183 -28.01 -6.30 -10.30
CA VAL A 183 -27.01 -5.78 -11.23
C VAL A 183 -25.65 -5.73 -10.54
N LEU A 184 -24.74 -6.63 -10.92
CA LEU A 184 -23.34 -6.59 -10.49
C LEU A 184 -22.58 -5.66 -11.43
N CYS A 185 -21.82 -4.72 -10.86
CA CYS A 185 -21.02 -3.75 -11.59
C CYS A 185 -19.60 -3.64 -11.01
N GLU A 186 -18.68 -3.22 -11.83
CA GLU A 186 -17.29 -2.96 -11.48
C GLU A 186 -16.94 -1.50 -11.73
N ASP A 187 -15.77 -1.07 -11.26
CA ASP A 187 -15.29 0.28 -11.48
C ASP A 187 -15.28 0.65 -12.97
N GLY A 188 -15.88 1.79 -13.29
CA GLY A 188 -16.05 2.27 -14.64
C GLY A 188 -17.35 1.87 -15.32
N ASP A 189 -18.11 0.91 -14.82
CA ASP A 189 -19.41 0.57 -15.38
C ASP A 189 -20.41 1.73 -15.13
N VAL A 190 -21.12 2.13 -16.18
CA VAL A 190 -22.18 3.16 -16.11
C VAL A 190 -23.51 2.45 -15.90
N ILE A 191 -24.16 2.78 -14.78
CA ILE A 191 -25.47 2.25 -14.43
C ILE A 191 -26.53 3.30 -14.74
N THR A 192 -27.48 2.95 -15.60
CA THR A 192 -28.62 3.80 -15.93
C THR A 192 -29.87 3.31 -15.20
N ILE A 193 -30.52 4.20 -14.50
CA ILE A 193 -31.77 3.96 -13.76
C ILE A 193 -32.89 4.70 -14.49
N THR A 194 -33.93 3.97 -14.89
CA THR A 194 -35.14 4.51 -15.54
C THR A 194 -36.39 3.96 -14.87
N ASP A 195 -37.54 4.40 -15.30
CA ASP A 195 -38.83 3.86 -14.83
C ASP A 195 -39.01 2.37 -15.23
N ASP A 196 -38.31 1.93 -16.26
CA ASP A 196 -38.36 0.53 -16.73
C ASP A 196 -37.39 -0.39 -16.00
N GLY A 197 -36.40 0.17 -15.26
CA GLY A 197 -35.46 -0.61 -14.46
C GLY A 197 -34.05 -0.05 -14.43
N ILE A 198 -33.12 -0.95 -14.10
CA ILE A 198 -31.69 -0.66 -13.97
C ILE A 198 -30.90 -1.52 -14.93
N GLU A 199 -30.04 -0.89 -15.72
CA GLU A 199 -29.15 -1.59 -16.63
C GLU A 199 -27.73 -1.00 -16.66
N ARG A 200 -26.76 -1.82 -17.04
CA ARG A 200 -25.41 -1.37 -17.34
C ARG A 200 -25.33 -0.98 -18.80
N THR A 201 -25.19 0.31 -19.08
CA THR A 201 -25.34 0.89 -20.42
C THR A 201 -24.04 1.21 -21.11
N ASP A 202 -23.00 1.56 -20.35
CA ASP A 202 -21.72 2.03 -20.91
C ASP A 202 -20.57 1.73 -19.96
N ARG A 203 -19.35 2.12 -20.33
CA ARG A 203 -18.17 2.06 -19.46
C ARG A 203 -17.28 3.27 -19.68
N VAL A 204 -16.88 3.88 -18.57
CA VAL A 204 -15.87 4.95 -18.55
C VAL A 204 -14.51 4.40 -18.12
N PRO A 205 -13.41 5.06 -18.53
CA PRO A 205 -12.10 4.68 -18.03
C PRO A 205 -12.06 4.72 -16.50
N ALA A 206 -11.69 3.60 -15.90
CA ALA A 206 -11.49 3.48 -14.47
C ALA A 206 -10.15 2.77 -14.24
N GLY A 207 -9.43 3.21 -13.22
CA GLY A 207 -8.12 2.65 -12.88
C GLY A 207 -7.36 3.57 -11.92
N MET A 208 -6.16 3.13 -11.58
CA MET A 208 -5.29 3.90 -10.70
C MET A 208 -4.47 4.89 -11.51
N LEU A 209 -4.49 6.16 -11.11
CA LEU A 209 -3.52 7.17 -11.53
C LEU A 209 -2.38 7.17 -10.49
N TYR A 210 -1.18 6.89 -10.95
CA TYR A 210 -0.01 6.86 -10.08
C TYR A 210 0.68 8.23 -10.10
N VAL A 211 0.79 8.85 -8.93
CA VAL A 211 1.42 10.16 -8.75
C VAL A 211 2.75 9.99 -8.04
N ASP A 212 3.81 10.58 -8.58
CA ASP A 212 5.15 10.60 -8.00
C ASP A 212 5.66 12.05 -7.88
N GLY A 213 5.68 12.56 -6.67
CA GLY A 213 5.99 13.96 -6.41
C GLY A 213 5.00 14.90 -7.10
N ILE A 214 5.50 15.69 -8.05
CA ILE A 214 4.70 16.63 -8.84
C ILE A 214 4.28 16.08 -10.22
N VAL A 215 4.74 14.88 -10.56
CA VAL A 215 4.43 14.22 -11.84
C VAL A 215 3.20 13.33 -11.65
N GLY A 216 2.11 13.69 -12.34
CA GLY A 216 0.91 12.85 -12.40
C GLY A 216 1.06 11.76 -13.45
N ASP A 217 0.41 10.62 -13.23
CA ASP A 217 0.39 9.43 -14.07
C ASP A 217 1.78 8.98 -14.57
N VAL A 218 2.51 8.34 -13.68
CA VAL A 218 3.87 7.82 -13.95
C VAL A 218 3.89 6.74 -15.03
N GLY A 219 2.74 6.21 -15.43
CA GLY A 219 2.59 5.18 -16.45
C GLY A 219 3.06 3.78 -16.00
N GLN A 220 2.41 2.75 -16.55
CA GLN A 220 2.67 1.35 -16.21
C GLN A 220 4.07 0.88 -16.59
N GLY A 221 4.68 1.47 -17.64
CA GLY A 221 6.05 1.17 -18.08
C GLY A 221 7.07 1.49 -16.99
N VAL A 222 7.02 2.71 -16.47
CA VAL A 222 7.93 3.17 -15.40
C VAL A 222 7.76 2.35 -14.12
N LEU A 223 6.53 2.01 -13.75
CA LEU A 223 6.27 1.17 -12.58
C LEU A 223 6.83 -0.24 -12.73
N ARG A 224 6.71 -0.81 -13.93
CA ARG A 224 7.30 -2.12 -14.24
C ARG A 224 8.82 -2.07 -14.16
N ASP A 225 9.44 -1.03 -14.74
CA ASP A 225 10.88 -0.85 -14.70
C ASP A 225 11.40 -0.68 -13.27
N ARG A 226 10.73 0.12 -12.45
CA ARG A 226 11.05 0.27 -11.02
C ARG A 226 10.97 -1.05 -10.26
N ARG A 227 9.96 -1.89 -10.57
CA ARG A 227 9.83 -3.22 -9.96
C ARG A 227 10.99 -4.12 -10.35
N VAL A 228 11.33 -4.21 -11.65
CA VAL A 228 12.47 -5.00 -12.13
C VAL A 228 13.76 -4.54 -11.49
N LEU A 229 14.00 -3.22 -11.43
CA LEU A 229 15.20 -2.66 -10.78
C LEU A 229 15.27 -3.01 -9.30
N ALA A 230 14.15 -3.00 -8.59
CA ALA A 230 14.10 -3.30 -7.16
C ALA A 230 14.26 -4.79 -6.84
N GLU A 231 13.68 -5.67 -7.66
CA GLU A 231 13.64 -7.12 -7.42
C GLU A 231 14.86 -7.84 -8.02
N GLU A 232 15.31 -7.42 -9.20
CA GLU A 232 16.28 -8.15 -10.02
C GLU A 232 17.59 -7.40 -10.22
N GLY A 233 17.57 -6.08 -10.09
CA GLY A 233 18.73 -5.22 -10.29
C GLY A 233 18.93 -4.80 -11.76
N VAL A 234 20.13 -4.27 -12.05
CA VAL A 234 20.52 -3.77 -13.38
C VAL A 234 21.89 -4.30 -13.79
N VAL A 235 22.03 -4.60 -15.07
CA VAL A 235 23.28 -4.97 -15.75
C VAL A 235 23.48 -4.03 -16.93
N VAL A 236 24.49 -3.20 -16.87
CA VAL A 236 24.91 -2.31 -17.95
C VAL A 236 26.05 -2.99 -18.68
N VAL A 237 25.94 -3.10 -20.01
CA VAL A 237 26.96 -3.71 -20.86
C VAL A 237 27.48 -2.69 -21.83
N VAL A 238 28.73 -2.35 -21.71
CA VAL A 238 29.41 -1.33 -22.55
C VAL A 238 30.36 -2.02 -23.51
N VAL A 239 30.25 -1.71 -24.82
CA VAL A 239 31.14 -2.24 -25.86
C VAL A 239 31.42 -1.17 -26.91
N THR A 240 32.66 -1.06 -27.35
CA THR A 240 33.06 -0.16 -28.45
C THR A 240 33.40 -1.01 -29.68
N VAL A 241 32.83 -0.66 -30.81
CA VAL A 241 32.99 -1.38 -32.08
C VAL A 241 33.46 -0.46 -33.18
N ASP A 242 34.28 -0.99 -34.10
CA ASP A 242 34.48 -0.41 -35.43
C ASP A 242 33.58 -1.11 -36.42
N VAL A 243 32.49 -0.46 -36.83
CA VAL A 243 31.52 -1.04 -37.76
C VAL A 243 32.09 -1.17 -39.18
N GLY A 244 33.10 -0.33 -39.56
CA GLY A 244 33.79 -0.40 -40.84
C GLY A 244 34.74 -1.57 -40.94
N ALA A 245 35.55 -1.78 -39.90
CA ALA A 245 36.46 -2.93 -39.79
C ALA A 245 35.75 -4.22 -39.35
N ALA A 246 34.51 -4.12 -38.88
CA ALA A 246 33.71 -5.24 -38.34
C ALA A 246 34.35 -5.91 -37.11
N GLU A 247 34.90 -5.11 -36.20
CA GLU A 247 35.60 -5.64 -35.02
C GLU A 247 35.18 -4.96 -33.72
N VAL A 248 35.34 -5.66 -32.60
CA VAL A 248 35.20 -5.13 -31.25
C VAL A 248 36.51 -4.52 -30.82
N LEU A 249 36.51 -3.22 -30.54
CA LEU A 249 37.74 -2.50 -30.15
C LEU A 249 38.00 -2.54 -28.66
N VAL A 250 36.94 -2.35 -27.82
CA VAL A 250 37.06 -2.33 -26.37
C VAL A 250 35.84 -2.97 -25.74
N GLY A 251 36.07 -3.74 -24.71
CA GLY A 251 35.02 -4.43 -23.93
C GLY A 251 34.67 -5.81 -24.51
N PRO A 252 33.50 -6.37 -24.23
CA PRO A 252 32.42 -5.83 -23.36
C PRO A 252 32.86 -5.64 -21.91
N GLU A 253 32.43 -4.54 -21.28
CA GLU A 253 32.53 -4.31 -19.85
C GLU A 253 31.13 -4.42 -19.22
N ILE A 254 31.02 -5.13 -18.09
CA ILE A 254 29.77 -5.31 -17.40
C ILE A 254 29.80 -4.60 -16.05
N ILE A 255 28.92 -3.64 -15.87
CA ILE A 255 28.67 -2.94 -14.61
C ILE A 255 27.32 -3.39 -14.07
N THR A 256 27.27 -3.84 -12.81
CA THR A 256 26.02 -4.33 -12.22
C THR A 256 25.74 -3.72 -10.87
N ARG A 257 24.42 -3.59 -10.56
CA ARG A 257 23.91 -3.25 -9.24
C ARG A 257 22.67 -4.08 -8.95
N GLY A 258 22.66 -4.73 -7.77
CA GLY A 258 21.50 -5.49 -7.28
C GLY A 258 21.27 -6.84 -7.95
N TRP A 259 22.06 -7.25 -8.96
CA TRP A 259 21.99 -8.57 -9.57
C TRP A 259 22.84 -9.59 -8.81
N VAL A 260 24.15 -9.37 -8.72
CA VAL A 260 25.11 -10.19 -7.98
C VAL A 260 26.03 -9.32 -7.15
N TYR A 261 26.69 -9.91 -6.15
CA TYR A 261 27.76 -9.22 -5.42
C TYR A 261 29.04 -9.29 -6.25
N ALA A 262 29.34 -8.23 -6.97
CA ALA A 262 30.37 -8.19 -7.98
C ALA A 262 31.76 -8.70 -7.53
N PRO A 263 32.25 -8.39 -6.30
CA PRO A 263 33.55 -8.89 -5.84
C PRO A 263 33.67 -10.42 -5.71
N GLU A 264 32.52 -11.13 -5.58
CA GLU A 264 32.48 -12.59 -5.49
C GLU A 264 31.99 -13.27 -6.77
N ALA A 265 31.74 -12.50 -7.82
CA ALA A 265 31.17 -12.98 -9.08
C ALA A 265 32.03 -12.64 -10.31
N GLU A 266 33.33 -12.44 -10.13
CA GLU A 266 34.26 -12.06 -11.21
C GLU A 266 34.25 -13.07 -12.36
N ASP A 267 34.29 -14.38 -12.05
CA ASP A 267 34.22 -15.44 -13.05
C ASP A 267 32.91 -15.41 -13.85
N LEU A 268 31.77 -15.22 -13.17
CA LEU A 268 30.46 -15.14 -13.80
C LEU A 268 30.34 -13.91 -14.71
N ILE A 269 30.91 -12.79 -14.29
CA ILE A 269 30.93 -11.53 -15.07
C ILE A 269 31.84 -11.73 -16.29
N GLY A 270 33.00 -12.38 -16.13
CA GLY A 270 33.90 -12.74 -17.23
C GLY A 270 33.22 -13.61 -18.28
N GLU A 271 32.58 -14.71 -17.86
CA GLU A 271 31.80 -15.57 -18.76
C GLU A 271 30.66 -14.80 -19.49
N ALA A 272 30.05 -13.83 -18.83
CA ALA A 272 29.02 -13.00 -19.44
C ALA A 272 29.62 -12.06 -20.50
N CYS A 273 30.79 -11.49 -20.24
CA CYS A 273 31.53 -10.69 -21.20
C CYS A 273 31.90 -11.53 -22.45
N ASP A 274 32.42 -12.73 -22.29
CA ASP A 274 32.76 -13.64 -23.39
C ASP A 274 31.53 -13.97 -24.24
N ALA A 275 30.40 -14.26 -23.59
CA ALA A 275 29.13 -14.58 -24.27
C ALA A 275 28.61 -13.39 -25.11
N VAL A 276 28.76 -12.15 -24.60
CA VAL A 276 28.37 -10.95 -25.31
C VAL A 276 29.33 -10.65 -26.45
N SER A 277 30.66 -10.75 -26.22
CA SER A 277 31.70 -10.56 -27.26
C SER A 277 31.43 -11.46 -28.46
N ALA A 278 31.28 -12.75 -28.22
CA ALA A 278 30.99 -13.72 -29.27
C ALA A 278 29.66 -13.46 -30.02
N ALA A 279 28.68 -12.81 -29.38
CA ALA A 279 27.44 -12.45 -30.06
C ALA A 279 27.59 -11.19 -30.92
N VAL A 280 28.32 -10.18 -30.46
CA VAL A 280 28.61 -8.95 -31.20
C VAL A 280 29.48 -9.24 -32.38
N GLU A 281 30.57 -10.02 -32.22
CA GLU A 281 31.46 -10.43 -33.31
C GLU A 281 30.71 -11.15 -34.44
N ARG A 282 29.87 -12.13 -34.09
CA ARG A 282 29.01 -12.83 -35.06
C ARG A 282 28.03 -11.88 -35.76
N ALA A 283 27.50 -10.88 -35.08
CA ALA A 283 26.58 -9.91 -35.69
C ALA A 283 27.34 -9.03 -36.69
N LEU A 284 28.54 -8.59 -36.36
CA LEU A 284 29.43 -7.80 -37.24
C LEU A 284 29.85 -8.63 -38.45
N GLU A 285 30.25 -9.90 -38.28
CA GLU A 285 30.58 -10.84 -39.35
C GLU A 285 29.42 -11.06 -40.32
N ASN A 286 28.19 -11.14 -39.79
CA ASN A 286 26.97 -11.26 -40.59
C ASN A 286 26.51 -9.97 -41.26
N GLY A 287 27.32 -8.90 -41.18
CA GLY A 287 27.07 -7.63 -41.83
C GLY A 287 26.17 -6.64 -41.07
N THR A 288 25.89 -6.87 -39.80
CA THR A 288 25.17 -5.88 -38.98
C THR A 288 26.08 -4.68 -38.76
N ARG A 289 25.60 -3.49 -39.16
CA ARG A 289 26.37 -2.21 -39.05
C ARG A 289 25.59 -1.13 -38.30
N ASP A 290 24.32 -1.39 -38.01
CA ASP A 290 23.45 -0.49 -37.28
C ASP A 290 23.64 -0.66 -35.75
N VAL A 291 23.94 0.44 -35.07
CA VAL A 291 24.20 0.46 -33.60
C VAL A 291 22.99 -0.05 -32.82
N ASP A 292 21.79 0.38 -33.20
CA ASP A 292 20.56 -0.08 -32.52
C ASP A 292 20.33 -1.61 -32.68
N ALA A 293 20.75 -2.16 -33.82
CA ALA A 293 20.68 -3.62 -34.05
C ALA A 293 21.75 -4.35 -33.20
N LEU A 294 22.95 -3.81 -33.07
CA LEU A 294 23.97 -4.36 -32.19
C LEU A 294 23.58 -4.27 -30.73
N GLU A 295 22.94 -3.19 -30.26
CA GLU A 295 22.39 -3.09 -28.90
C GLU A 295 21.36 -4.17 -28.60
N LYS A 296 20.52 -4.50 -29.58
CA LYS A 296 19.53 -5.61 -29.44
C LYS A 296 20.23 -6.96 -29.27
N GLU A 297 21.33 -7.18 -30.02
CA GLU A 297 22.12 -8.40 -29.88
C GLU A 297 22.82 -8.49 -28.53
N VAL A 298 23.46 -7.40 -28.06
CA VAL A 298 24.04 -7.30 -26.72
C VAL A 298 23.00 -7.60 -25.65
N ARG A 299 21.84 -6.96 -25.73
CA ARG A 299 20.73 -7.19 -24.76
C ARG A 299 20.27 -8.65 -24.77
N ARG A 300 20.14 -9.24 -25.96
CA ARG A 300 19.70 -10.63 -26.11
C ARG A 300 20.73 -11.60 -25.53
N ALA A 301 22.01 -11.41 -25.84
CA ALA A 301 23.08 -12.29 -25.39
C ALA A 301 23.27 -12.21 -23.88
N ALA A 302 23.37 -11.01 -23.32
CA ALA A 302 23.49 -10.79 -21.88
C ALA A 302 22.25 -11.31 -21.12
N GLY A 303 21.06 -11.00 -21.61
CA GLY A 303 19.80 -11.46 -20.97
C GLY A 303 19.64 -12.97 -20.97
N LYS A 304 20.02 -13.63 -22.08
CA LYS A 304 20.02 -15.09 -22.18
C LYS A 304 21.02 -15.70 -21.19
N PHE A 305 22.26 -15.26 -21.20
CA PHE A 305 23.31 -15.76 -20.30
C PHE A 305 22.90 -15.61 -18.83
N VAL A 306 22.50 -14.41 -18.42
CA VAL A 306 22.08 -14.10 -17.05
C VAL A 306 20.93 -15.00 -16.60
N SER A 307 19.90 -15.14 -17.45
CA SER A 307 18.72 -15.96 -17.12
C SER A 307 19.07 -17.45 -17.01
N GLU A 308 19.92 -17.97 -17.88
CA GLU A 308 20.35 -19.39 -17.87
C GLU A 308 21.20 -19.71 -16.64
N ARG A 309 22.13 -18.83 -16.26
CA ARG A 309 23.08 -19.05 -15.18
C ARG A 309 22.52 -18.76 -13.79
N THR A 310 21.69 -17.73 -13.65
CA THR A 310 21.23 -17.26 -12.33
C THR A 310 19.74 -17.42 -12.09
N LYS A 311 18.95 -17.77 -13.12
CA LYS A 311 17.49 -17.79 -13.09
C LYS A 311 16.85 -16.44 -12.76
N ARG A 312 17.63 -15.35 -12.86
CA ARG A 312 17.21 -13.97 -12.63
C ARG A 312 17.08 -13.21 -13.95
N ARG A 313 16.33 -12.11 -13.93
CA ARG A 313 16.06 -11.30 -15.12
C ARG A 313 16.24 -9.82 -14.84
N PRO A 314 17.46 -9.38 -14.51
CA PRO A 314 17.74 -7.97 -14.27
C PRO A 314 17.49 -7.13 -15.52
N MET A 315 17.36 -5.83 -15.33
CA MET A 315 17.29 -4.90 -16.45
C MET A 315 18.63 -4.86 -17.19
N ILE A 316 18.64 -5.23 -18.45
CA ILE A 316 19.85 -5.16 -19.31
C ILE A 316 19.84 -3.82 -20.07
N VAL A 317 20.87 -3.04 -19.84
CA VAL A 317 21.10 -1.74 -20.51
C VAL A 317 22.33 -1.88 -21.39
N PRO A 318 22.17 -2.13 -22.70
CA PRO A 318 23.29 -2.13 -23.64
C PRO A 318 23.73 -0.68 -23.94
N VAL A 319 25.01 -0.48 -24.11
CA VAL A 319 25.63 0.76 -24.56
C VAL A 319 26.68 0.36 -25.62
N VAL A 320 26.34 0.55 -26.88
CA VAL A 320 27.24 0.29 -28.00
C VAL A 320 27.76 1.61 -28.53
N MET A 321 29.06 1.77 -28.54
CA MET A 321 29.74 2.98 -29.07
C MET A 321 30.45 2.63 -30.36
N GLU A 322 30.27 3.45 -31.38
CA GLU A 322 31.00 3.40 -32.65
C GLU A 322 32.24 4.30 -32.58
N ALA A 323 33.40 3.78 -32.99
CA ALA A 323 34.66 4.51 -33.02
C ALA A 323 35.14 4.77 -34.46
#